data_20bf4c7671cf6a69f43a80f30082eb94
#
_entry.id   20bf4c7671cf6a69f43a80f30082eb94
#
_cell.length_a   1.000
_cell.length_b   1.000
_cell.length_c   1.000
_cell.angle_alpha   90.00
_cell.angle_beta   90.00
_cell.angle_gamma   90.00
#
_symmetry.space_group_name_H-M   'P 1'
#
loop_
_entity.id
_entity.type
_entity.pdbx_description
1 polymer ?
#
loop_
_entity_poly.entity_id
_entity_poly.type
_entity_poly.pdbx_seq_one_letter_code
_entity_poly.pdbx_strand_id
1 'polypeptide(L)'
;MAQCNRFIIISIFALLSGCSQSPKAPETSAALWEQNRELKTFYGEWYDTPYQFGGNTKEGIDCSAFVQQAFLYAYQRALPRTTLAQFNASQPIRWEERQQGDLLFFKTTKSDYHVGIYLNHQQFMHASTSKGVIISRTDNPYWASKFWQIRRVTM
;
A
#
# COMPACT_ATOMS: atom_id res chain seq x y z
N MET A 1 39.24 67.70 -33.71
CA MET A 1 37.99 67.41 -33.01
C MET A 1 37.78 65.92 -33.13
N ALA A 2 38.13 65.22 -32.11
CA ALA A 2 38.08 63.75 -32.05
C ALA A 2 36.86 63.30 -31.14
N GLN A 3 35.87 62.67 -31.76
CA GLN A 3 34.77 62.09 -31.04
C GLN A 3 35.15 60.69 -30.61
N CYS A 4 35.16 60.49 -29.30
CA CYS A 4 35.42 59.22 -28.64
C CYS A 4 34.11 58.44 -28.54
N ASN A 5 33.95 57.36 -29.28
CA ASN A 5 32.77 56.50 -29.29
C ASN A 5 32.93 55.41 -28.23
N ARG A 6 32.21 55.52 -27.11
CA ARG A 6 32.22 54.52 -26.01
C ARG A 6 31.23 53.39 -26.36
N PHE A 7 31.75 52.23 -26.73
CA PHE A 7 30.93 51.02 -26.81
C PHE A 7 30.67 50.48 -25.39
N ILE A 8 29.40 50.48 -25.02
CA ILE A 8 28.94 49.84 -23.78
C ILE A 8 28.70 48.36 -24.11
N ILE A 9 29.53 47.49 -23.58
CA ILE A 9 29.33 46.04 -23.63
C ILE A 9 28.37 45.64 -22.51
N ILE A 10 27.16 45.32 -22.87
CA ILE A 10 26.16 44.75 -21.94
C ILE A 10 26.43 43.25 -21.81
N SER A 11 27.07 42.84 -20.72
CA SER A 11 27.22 41.43 -20.37
C SER A 11 25.88 40.88 -19.89
N ILE A 12 25.21 40.05 -20.67
CA ILE A 12 24.03 39.30 -20.26
C ILE A 12 24.48 38.12 -19.45
N PHE A 13 24.30 38.21 -18.13
CA PHE A 13 24.49 37.09 -17.20
C PHE A 13 23.27 36.16 -17.28
N ALA A 14 23.38 35.07 -18.05
CA ALA A 14 22.36 34.02 -18.08
C ALA A 14 22.38 33.24 -16.75
N LEU A 15 21.40 33.47 -15.89
CA LEU A 15 21.17 32.68 -14.67
C LEU A 15 20.63 31.31 -15.09
N LEU A 16 21.48 30.31 -15.17
CA LEU A 16 21.09 28.90 -15.25
C LEU A 16 20.51 28.45 -13.90
N SER A 17 19.19 28.58 -13.76
CA SER A 17 18.46 27.97 -12.65
C SER A 17 18.44 26.46 -12.87
N GLY A 18 19.48 25.75 -12.43
CA GLY A 18 19.50 24.31 -12.36
C GLY A 18 18.46 23.84 -11.33
N CYS A 19 17.35 23.25 -11.78
CA CYS A 19 16.48 22.47 -10.91
C CYS A 19 17.25 21.26 -10.38
N SER A 20 17.84 21.41 -9.20
CA SER A 20 18.39 20.30 -8.46
C SER A 20 17.23 19.45 -7.93
N GLN A 21 16.89 18.40 -8.68
CA GLN A 21 16.05 17.34 -8.12
C GLN A 21 16.91 16.58 -7.11
N SER A 22 16.74 16.90 -5.84
CA SER A 22 17.33 16.09 -4.76
C SER A 22 16.86 14.64 -4.93
N PRO A 23 17.77 13.64 -4.84
CA PRO A 23 17.38 12.24 -4.84
C PRO A 23 16.36 12.03 -3.71
N LYS A 24 15.17 11.52 -4.07
CA LYS A 24 14.12 11.18 -3.12
C LYS A 24 14.72 10.22 -2.09
N ALA A 25 14.74 10.63 -0.82
CA ALA A 25 15.23 9.80 0.27
C ALA A 25 14.53 8.42 0.24
N PRO A 26 15.21 7.33 0.65
CA PRO A 26 14.58 6.03 0.73
C PRO A 26 13.34 6.15 1.60
N GLU A 27 12.20 5.71 1.06
CA GLU A 27 10.90 5.79 1.73
C GLU A 27 10.98 5.06 3.06
N THR A 28 11.09 5.82 4.14
CA THR A 28 11.20 5.30 5.50
C THR A 28 9.89 4.62 5.90
N SER A 29 9.98 3.68 6.83
CA SER A 29 8.80 2.96 7.37
C SER A 29 7.69 3.89 7.87
N ALA A 30 7.99 5.17 8.16
CA ALA A 30 7.04 6.20 8.52
C ALA A 30 6.06 6.52 7.38
N ALA A 31 6.55 6.69 6.14
CA ALA A 31 5.72 7.01 4.97
C ALA A 31 4.69 5.92 4.65
N LEU A 32 4.97 4.67 5.03
CA LEU A 32 4.05 3.56 4.84
C LEU A 32 2.73 3.73 5.62
N TRP A 33 2.77 4.46 6.74
CA TRP A 33 1.66 4.59 7.69
C TRP A 33 1.10 6.02 7.80
N GLU A 34 1.46 6.92 6.89
CA GLU A 34 1.09 8.34 6.97
C GLU A 34 -0.42 8.58 7.01
N GLN A 35 -1.19 7.75 6.34
CA GLN A 35 -2.63 7.95 6.19
C GLN A 35 -3.46 7.25 7.26
N ASN A 36 -2.93 6.23 7.95
CA ASN A 36 -3.69 5.50 8.96
C ASN A 36 -2.79 4.90 10.06
N ARG A 37 -2.77 5.56 11.20
CA ARG A 37 -2.01 5.12 12.39
C ARG A 37 -2.62 3.89 13.03
N GLU A 38 -3.92 3.73 12.95
CA GLU A 38 -4.67 2.61 13.52
C GLU A 38 -4.28 1.31 12.82
N LEU A 39 -4.13 1.32 11.50
CA LEU A 39 -3.61 0.16 10.77
C LEU A 39 -2.18 -0.21 11.20
N LYS A 40 -1.34 0.78 11.50
CA LYS A 40 0.01 0.55 12.01
C LYS A 40 -0.02 -0.12 13.37
N THR A 41 -0.82 0.41 14.29
CA THR A 41 -0.98 -0.14 15.64
C THR A 41 -1.51 -1.57 15.56
N PHE A 42 -2.58 -1.78 14.80
CA PHE A 42 -3.15 -3.10 14.55
C PHE A 42 -2.11 -4.09 14.00
N TYR A 43 -1.37 -3.68 12.97
CA TYR A 43 -0.32 -4.54 12.40
C TYR A 43 0.74 -4.90 13.45
N GLY A 44 1.20 -3.94 14.26
CA GLY A 44 2.18 -4.19 15.32
C GLY A 44 1.69 -5.20 16.35
N GLU A 45 0.41 -5.16 16.70
CA GLU A 45 -0.21 -6.11 17.62
C GLU A 45 -0.36 -7.52 17.03
N TRP A 46 -0.54 -7.63 15.72
CA TRP A 46 -0.79 -8.89 15.02
C TRP A 46 0.42 -9.45 14.29
N TYR A 47 1.50 -8.70 14.20
CA TYR A 47 2.73 -9.14 13.54
C TYR A 47 3.16 -10.53 14.04
N ASP A 48 3.59 -11.38 13.10
CA ASP A 48 4.06 -12.75 13.36
C ASP A 48 3.00 -13.73 13.91
N THR A 49 1.72 -13.32 14.01
CA THR A 49 0.62 -14.25 14.34
C THR A 49 0.58 -15.37 13.30
N PRO A 50 0.60 -16.67 13.71
CA PRO A 50 0.61 -17.78 12.77
C PRO A 50 -0.62 -17.80 11.86
N TYR A 51 -0.45 -18.32 10.65
CA TYR A 51 -1.59 -18.60 9.78
C TYR A 51 -2.32 -19.87 10.25
N GLN A 52 -3.64 -19.76 10.36
CA GLN A 52 -4.51 -20.92 10.58
C GLN A 52 -5.78 -20.75 9.73
N PHE A 53 -6.04 -21.71 8.84
CA PHE A 53 -7.27 -21.68 8.04
C PHE A 53 -8.51 -21.72 8.96
N GLY A 54 -9.44 -20.78 8.77
CA GLY A 54 -10.61 -20.62 9.64
C GLY A 54 -10.34 -19.93 10.98
N GLY A 55 -9.07 -19.70 11.35
CA GLY A 55 -8.67 -19.02 12.57
C GLY A 55 -9.02 -17.53 12.59
N ASN A 56 -9.19 -16.99 13.81
CA ASN A 56 -9.53 -15.58 14.03
C ASN A 56 -8.95 -15.01 15.33
N THR A 57 -7.92 -15.65 15.90
CA THR A 57 -7.29 -15.28 17.17
C THR A 57 -5.77 -15.10 17.01
N LYS A 58 -5.09 -14.73 18.10
CA LYS A 58 -3.62 -14.59 18.14
C LYS A 58 -2.88 -15.92 18.05
N GLU A 59 -3.54 -17.04 18.38
CA GLU A 59 -3.01 -18.39 18.23
C GLU A 59 -3.01 -18.84 16.76
N GLY A 60 -3.85 -18.22 15.91
CA GLY A 60 -3.90 -18.47 14.49
C GLY A 60 -5.00 -17.69 13.80
N ILE A 61 -4.67 -17.09 12.65
CA ILE A 61 -5.59 -16.27 11.88
C ILE A 61 -5.48 -16.55 10.37
N ASP A 62 -6.62 -16.55 9.65
CA ASP A 62 -6.60 -16.59 8.18
C ASP A 62 -6.61 -15.19 7.57
N CYS A 63 -6.41 -15.11 6.24
CA CYS A 63 -6.29 -13.84 5.54
C CYS A 63 -7.56 -12.96 5.65
N SER A 64 -8.75 -13.56 5.57
CA SER A 64 -10.01 -12.81 5.63
C SER A 64 -10.38 -12.39 7.05
N ALA A 65 -10.07 -13.20 8.06
CA ALA A 65 -10.24 -12.82 9.46
C ALA A 65 -9.28 -11.67 9.83
N PHE A 66 -8.03 -11.73 9.37
CA PHE A 66 -7.08 -10.64 9.58
C PHE A 66 -7.59 -9.31 9.01
N VAL A 67 -8.08 -9.31 7.76
CA VAL A 67 -8.68 -8.13 7.14
C VAL A 67 -9.94 -7.67 7.90
N GLN A 68 -10.79 -8.60 8.33
CA GLN A 68 -12.00 -8.30 9.11
C GLN A 68 -11.65 -7.59 10.43
N GLN A 69 -10.68 -8.11 11.18
CA GLN A 69 -10.22 -7.51 12.44
C GLN A 69 -9.57 -6.15 12.23
N ALA A 70 -8.74 -6.01 11.19
CA ALA A 70 -8.09 -4.75 10.85
C ALA A 70 -9.11 -3.65 10.52
N PHE A 71 -10.16 -3.97 9.74
CA PHE A 71 -11.20 -3.02 9.39
C PHE A 71 -12.07 -2.63 10.58
N LEU A 72 -12.40 -3.59 11.43
CA LEU A 72 -13.12 -3.29 12.65
C LEU A 72 -12.33 -2.35 13.57
N TYR A 73 -11.03 -2.60 13.72
CA TYR A 73 -10.13 -1.80 14.56
C TYR A 73 -9.91 -0.40 13.98
N ALA A 74 -9.48 -0.31 12.72
CA ALA A 74 -9.00 0.94 12.14
C ALA A 74 -10.10 1.85 11.58
N TYR A 75 -11.24 1.26 11.17
CA TYR A 75 -12.31 1.99 10.48
C TYR A 75 -13.67 1.83 11.13
N GLN A 76 -13.78 1.09 12.24
CA GLN A 76 -15.04 0.74 12.90
C GLN A 76 -16.06 0.10 11.92
N ARG A 77 -15.52 -0.64 10.93
CA ARG A 77 -16.30 -1.24 9.86
C ARG A 77 -16.25 -2.76 9.94
N ALA A 78 -17.40 -3.38 10.17
CA ALA A 78 -17.53 -4.83 10.09
C ALA A 78 -17.50 -5.29 8.63
N LEU A 79 -16.67 -6.28 8.33
CA LEU A 79 -16.60 -6.94 7.02
C LEU A 79 -17.12 -8.38 7.13
N PRO A 80 -17.57 -8.98 6.01
CA PRO A 80 -17.91 -10.39 5.96
C PRO A 80 -16.72 -11.29 6.32
N ARG A 81 -17.01 -12.50 6.83
CA ARG A 81 -15.97 -13.42 7.34
C ARG A 81 -15.07 -14.01 6.24
N THR A 82 -15.55 -14.21 5.04
CA THR A 82 -14.78 -14.92 4.01
C THR A 82 -14.24 -13.98 2.94
N THR A 83 -13.12 -14.38 2.31
CA THR A 83 -12.47 -13.61 1.25
C THR A 83 -13.43 -13.29 0.09
N LEU A 84 -14.21 -14.27 -0.36
CA LEU A 84 -15.15 -14.06 -1.47
C LEU A 84 -16.32 -13.15 -1.07
N ALA A 85 -16.80 -13.25 0.16
CA ALA A 85 -17.84 -12.35 0.68
C ALA A 85 -17.32 -10.91 0.83
N GLN A 86 -16.07 -10.71 1.25
CA GLN A 86 -15.40 -9.39 1.28
C GLN A 86 -15.23 -8.82 -0.13
N PHE A 87 -14.87 -9.68 -1.09
CA PHE A 87 -14.82 -9.29 -2.50
C PHE A 87 -16.17 -8.76 -2.99
N ASN A 88 -17.26 -9.50 -2.73
CA ASN A 88 -18.59 -9.11 -3.15
C ASN A 88 -19.14 -7.86 -2.43
N ALA A 89 -18.68 -7.61 -1.20
CA ALA A 89 -19.07 -6.45 -0.39
C ALA A 89 -18.24 -5.17 -0.67
N SER A 90 -17.31 -5.21 -1.62
CA SER A 90 -16.44 -4.10 -1.98
C SER A 90 -16.60 -3.73 -3.46
N GLN A 91 -16.20 -2.50 -3.83
CA GLN A 91 -16.31 -1.98 -5.20
C GLN A 91 -14.97 -2.07 -5.93
N PRO A 92 -14.93 -2.47 -7.21
CA PRO A 92 -13.69 -2.46 -7.99
C PRO A 92 -13.21 -1.03 -8.19
N ILE A 93 -11.89 -0.84 -8.13
CA ILE A 93 -11.22 0.41 -8.49
C ILE A 93 -10.10 0.13 -9.48
N ARG A 94 -9.63 1.17 -10.16
CA ARG A 94 -8.44 1.07 -11.01
C ARG A 94 -7.18 1.07 -10.15
N TRP A 95 -6.14 0.42 -10.62
CA TRP A 95 -4.86 0.33 -9.90
C TRP A 95 -4.26 1.72 -9.59
N GLU A 96 -4.45 2.69 -10.49
CA GLU A 96 -3.94 4.06 -10.37
C GLU A 96 -4.65 4.85 -9.25
N GLU A 97 -5.86 4.44 -8.89
CA GLU A 97 -6.70 5.07 -7.86
C GLU A 97 -6.48 4.48 -6.46
N ARG A 98 -5.56 3.53 -6.33
CA ARG A 98 -5.33 2.81 -5.08
C ARG A 98 -4.92 3.73 -3.94
N GLN A 99 -5.44 3.44 -2.78
CA GLN A 99 -5.18 4.17 -1.54
C GLN A 99 -4.94 3.18 -0.40
N GLN A 100 -4.29 3.65 0.66
CA GLN A 100 -4.15 2.85 1.87
C GLN A 100 -5.53 2.42 2.39
N GLY A 101 -5.67 1.14 2.73
CA GLY A 101 -6.92 0.54 3.17
C GLY A 101 -7.69 -0.19 2.06
N ASP A 102 -7.33 -0.04 0.79
CA ASP A 102 -7.94 -0.83 -0.28
C ASP A 102 -7.58 -2.31 -0.14
N LEU A 103 -8.51 -3.17 -0.53
CA LEU A 103 -8.34 -4.62 -0.49
C LEU A 103 -7.70 -5.13 -1.77
N LEU A 104 -6.63 -5.88 -1.64
CA LEU A 104 -5.99 -6.61 -2.73
C LEU A 104 -6.45 -8.06 -2.69
N PHE A 105 -7.02 -8.52 -3.80
CA PHE A 105 -7.46 -9.89 -3.97
C PHE A 105 -6.54 -10.64 -4.92
N PHE A 106 -6.22 -11.87 -4.56
CA PHE A 106 -5.35 -12.77 -5.32
C PHE A 106 -6.02 -14.12 -5.54
N LYS A 107 -5.77 -14.75 -6.68
CA LYS A 107 -6.13 -16.14 -6.96
C LYS A 107 -4.89 -17.00 -6.81
N THR A 108 -4.74 -17.66 -5.67
CA THR A 108 -3.56 -18.48 -5.38
C THR A 108 -3.60 -19.82 -6.11
N THR A 109 -4.81 -20.41 -6.23
CA THR A 109 -5.12 -21.56 -7.08
C THR A 109 -6.41 -21.33 -7.85
N LYS A 110 -6.96 -22.36 -8.51
CA LYS A 110 -8.26 -22.27 -9.22
C LYS A 110 -9.44 -22.02 -8.26
N SER A 111 -9.36 -22.49 -7.02
CA SER A 111 -10.43 -22.42 -6.01
C SER A 111 -10.06 -21.59 -4.80
N ASP A 112 -8.78 -21.25 -4.62
CA ASP A 112 -8.32 -20.56 -3.41
C ASP A 112 -8.10 -19.08 -3.69
N TYR A 113 -8.67 -18.27 -2.83
CA TYR A 113 -8.57 -16.82 -2.85
C TYR A 113 -7.83 -16.32 -1.62
N HIS A 114 -7.08 -15.25 -1.82
CA HIS A 114 -6.36 -14.58 -0.75
C HIS A 114 -6.68 -13.10 -0.76
N VAL A 115 -6.63 -12.46 0.40
CA VAL A 115 -6.89 -11.03 0.56
C VAL A 115 -5.83 -10.40 1.47
N GLY A 116 -5.48 -9.17 1.18
CA GLY A 116 -4.65 -8.31 2.02
C GLY A 116 -5.09 -6.85 1.92
N ILE A 117 -4.54 -6.01 2.78
CA ILE A 117 -4.81 -4.58 2.82
C ILE A 117 -3.63 -3.82 2.22
N TYR A 118 -3.90 -3.06 1.16
CA TYR A 118 -2.90 -2.19 0.55
C TYR A 118 -2.47 -1.10 1.54
N LEU A 119 -1.17 -0.88 1.64
CA LEU A 119 -0.60 0.17 2.48
C LEU A 119 -0.17 1.36 1.62
N ASN A 120 1.04 1.36 1.12
CA ASN A 120 1.60 2.33 0.18
C ASN A 120 2.82 1.68 -0.50
N HIS A 121 3.41 2.33 -1.50
CA HIS A 121 4.70 1.93 -2.09
C HIS A 121 4.77 0.45 -2.48
N GLN A 122 3.67 -0.04 -3.08
CA GLN A 122 3.54 -1.44 -3.50
C GLN A 122 3.62 -2.46 -2.36
N GLN A 123 3.28 -2.06 -1.14
CA GLN A 123 3.24 -2.94 0.02
C GLN A 123 1.81 -3.20 0.48
N PHE A 124 1.59 -4.37 1.04
CA PHE A 124 0.31 -4.78 1.63
C PHE A 124 0.54 -5.69 2.83
N MET A 125 -0.33 -5.59 3.82
CA MET A 125 -0.32 -6.48 4.98
C MET A 125 -1.35 -7.59 4.82
N HIS A 126 -0.99 -8.79 5.25
CA HIS A 126 -1.85 -9.97 5.17
C HIS A 126 -1.40 -11.08 6.12
N ALA A 127 -2.27 -12.07 6.35
CA ALA A 127 -1.87 -13.32 7.00
C ALA A 127 -1.38 -14.30 5.92
N SER A 128 -0.06 -14.43 5.79
CA SER A 128 0.60 -15.34 4.84
C SER A 128 0.48 -16.78 5.32
N THR A 129 0.12 -17.71 4.43
CA THR A 129 0.02 -19.15 4.75
C THR A 129 1.34 -19.77 5.24
N SER A 130 2.48 -19.20 4.86
CA SER A 130 3.80 -19.75 5.22
C SER A 130 4.56 -18.95 6.26
N LYS A 131 4.14 -17.70 6.54
CA LYS A 131 4.89 -16.76 7.40
C LYS A 131 4.03 -16.06 8.46
N GLY A 132 2.74 -16.35 8.52
CA GLY A 132 1.83 -15.63 9.41
C GLY A 132 1.59 -14.19 8.96
N VAL A 133 1.26 -13.31 9.90
CA VAL A 133 0.96 -11.90 9.61
C VAL A 133 2.24 -11.13 9.28
N ILE A 134 2.33 -10.67 8.03
CA ILE A 134 3.47 -9.94 7.49
C ILE A 134 3.05 -8.83 6.51
N ILE A 135 4.00 -7.98 6.15
CA ILE A 135 3.93 -7.10 4.99
C ILE A 135 4.66 -7.77 3.82
N SER A 136 4.00 -7.80 2.66
CA SER A 136 4.56 -8.26 1.40
C SER A 136 4.50 -7.16 0.34
N ARG A 137 5.18 -7.38 -0.80
CA ARG A 137 5.18 -6.46 -1.94
C ARG A 137 4.31 -6.99 -3.07
N THR A 138 3.54 -6.09 -3.69
CA THR A 138 2.69 -6.41 -4.86
C THR A 138 3.50 -6.69 -6.11
N ASP A 139 4.71 -6.13 -6.23
CA ASP A 139 5.66 -6.36 -7.33
C ASP A 139 6.54 -7.62 -7.13
N ASN A 140 6.40 -8.32 -6.00
CA ASN A 140 7.00 -9.64 -5.84
C ASN A 140 6.44 -10.58 -6.93
N PRO A 141 7.27 -11.34 -7.67
CA PRO A 141 6.83 -12.19 -8.79
C PRO A 141 5.69 -13.15 -8.45
N TYR A 142 5.68 -13.71 -7.24
CA TYR A 142 4.59 -14.59 -6.80
C TYR A 142 3.28 -13.80 -6.70
N TRP A 143 3.26 -12.68 -5.96
CA TRP A 143 2.03 -11.91 -5.77
C TRP A 143 1.57 -11.22 -7.05
N ALA A 144 2.49 -10.69 -7.86
CA ALA A 144 2.16 -10.11 -9.16
C ALA A 144 1.47 -11.13 -10.09
N SER A 145 1.94 -12.39 -10.11
CA SER A 145 1.35 -13.45 -10.94
C SER A 145 -0.02 -13.94 -10.45
N LYS A 146 -0.36 -13.68 -9.19
CA LYS A 146 -1.62 -14.11 -8.56
C LYS A 146 -2.63 -12.96 -8.40
N PHE A 147 -2.21 -11.72 -8.64
CA PHE A 147 -3.08 -10.56 -8.52
C PHE A 147 -4.34 -10.72 -9.38
N TRP A 148 -5.48 -10.52 -8.75
CA TRP A 148 -6.78 -10.60 -9.41
C TRP A 148 -7.46 -9.25 -9.52
N GLN A 149 -7.66 -8.55 -8.39
CA GLN A 149 -8.35 -7.27 -8.38
C GLN A 149 -8.01 -6.46 -7.14
N ILE A 150 -8.03 -5.14 -7.28
CA ILE A 150 -8.07 -4.20 -6.16
C ILE A 150 -9.48 -3.67 -5.99
N ARG A 151 -9.94 -3.55 -4.75
CA ARG A 151 -11.31 -3.12 -4.44
C ARG A 151 -11.35 -2.25 -3.19
N ARG A 152 -12.31 -1.35 -3.15
CA ARG A 152 -12.53 -0.43 -2.03
C ARG A 152 -13.80 -0.78 -1.28
N VAL A 153 -13.70 -0.79 0.05
CA VAL A 153 -14.85 -0.86 0.95
C VAL A 153 -15.44 0.54 1.06
N THR A 154 -16.75 0.67 0.84
CA THR A 154 -17.45 1.95 1.08
C THR A 154 -17.54 2.16 2.60
N MET A 155 -17.01 3.29 3.06
CA MET A 155 -17.02 3.69 4.47
C MET A 155 -18.36 4.32 4.84
#